data_2f5b152dd98b64959fdb527f5df5f943
#
_entry.id   2f5b152dd98b64959fdb527f5df5f943
#
_cell.length_a   1.000
_cell.length_b   1.000
_cell.length_c   1.000
_cell.angle_alpha   90.00
_cell.angle_beta   90.00
_cell.angle_gamma   90.00
#
_symmetry.space_group_name_H-M   'P 1'
#
loop_
_entity.id
_entity.type
_entity.pdbx_description
1 polymer ?
#
loop_
_entity_poly.entity_id
_entity_poly.type
_entity_poly.pdbx_seq_one_letter_code
_entity_poly.pdbx_strand_id
1 'polypeptide(L)'
;GYRLFQHAYAMEEAHLIEALKHIPAREIPSPKNHAEAMRSQYQEFWNDAVASEIANLKAYGVYKLERLPPGARPINCRYVFKVKANQQGLVDRLKARLVVQGFRQRYGIDYLKTHASVCKLSTFRVQMAFCAQHDLLHDIIDVKSAYLEADMKLPVYINIPGKTPPKGMGFRLIKSLYGTKQAGHNWHQTIVPKLINEWGFQ
;
A
#
# COMPACT_ATOMS: atom_id res chain seq x y z
N GLY A 1 -25.67 7.66 -11.62
CA GLY A 1 -25.66 6.40 -10.86
C GLY A 1 -24.39 6.17 -10.03
N TYR A 2 -23.21 6.46 -10.59
CA TYR A 2 -21.90 6.17 -9.96
C TYR A 2 -21.59 7.03 -8.72
N ARG A 3 -21.97 8.31 -8.74
CA ARG A 3 -21.77 9.24 -7.60
C ARG A 3 -22.67 8.93 -6.41
N LEU A 4 -23.90 8.48 -6.64
CA LEU A 4 -24.85 8.09 -5.58
C LEU A 4 -24.40 6.78 -4.88
N PHE A 5 -23.84 5.83 -5.65
CA PHE A 5 -23.28 4.59 -5.08
C PHE A 5 -22.05 4.86 -4.22
N GLN A 6 -21.15 5.77 -4.65
CA GLN A 6 -19.98 6.15 -3.83
C GLN A 6 -20.37 6.89 -2.57
N HIS A 7 -21.44 7.69 -2.61
CA HIS A 7 -21.90 8.44 -1.43
C HIS A 7 -22.61 7.54 -0.42
N ALA A 8 -23.43 6.60 -0.88
CA ALA A 8 -24.08 5.61 -0.03
C ALA A 8 -23.06 4.68 0.64
N TYR A 9 -22.05 4.21 -0.12
CA TYR A 9 -20.98 3.37 0.39
C TYR A 9 -20.12 4.10 1.43
N ALA A 10 -19.78 5.36 1.21
CA ALA A 10 -19.04 6.20 2.16
C ALA A 10 -19.82 6.47 3.45
N MET A 11 -21.15 6.58 3.39
CA MET A 11 -22.01 6.76 4.57
C MET A 11 -22.13 5.46 5.38
N GLU A 12 -22.20 4.31 4.72
CA GLU A 12 -22.24 2.99 5.34
C GLU A 12 -20.89 2.66 6.03
N GLU A 13 -19.78 2.97 5.38
CA GLU A 13 -18.41 2.85 5.93
C GLU A 13 -18.21 3.77 7.16
N ALA A 14 -18.73 4.98 7.11
CA ALA A 14 -18.71 5.93 8.23
C ALA A 14 -19.53 5.42 9.43
N HIS A 15 -20.66 4.78 9.20
CA HIS A 15 -21.55 4.27 10.25
C HIS A 15 -20.94 3.03 10.94
N LEU A 16 -20.32 2.13 10.17
CA LEU A 16 -19.62 0.96 10.69
C LEU A 16 -18.42 1.35 11.56
N ILE A 17 -17.62 2.30 11.11
CA ILE A 17 -16.46 2.78 11.88
C ILE A 17 -16.91 3.44 13.20
N GLU A 18 -18.03 4.16 13.22
CA GLU A 18 -18.57 4.79 14.43
C GLU A 18 -18.81 3.76 15.55
N ALA A 19 -19.28 2.56 15.20
CA ALA A 19 -19.53 1.49 16.17
C ALA A 19 -18.24 1.00 16.88
N LEU A 20 -17.07 1.15 16.26
CA LEU A 20 -15.78 0.74 16.83
C LEU A 20 -15.03 1.85 17.57
N LYS A 21 -15.40 3.13 17.41
CA LYS A 21 -14.65 4.28 17.94
C LYS A 21 -14.54 4.31 19.48
N HIS A 22 -15.39 3.58 20.17
CA HIS A 22 -15.39 3.50 21.64
C HIS A 22 -14.58 2.32 22.16
N ILE A 23 -14.06 1.45 21.29
CA ILE A 23 -13.33 0.25 21.64
C ILE A 23 -11.83 0.56 21.71
N PRO A 24 -11.11 0.19 22.76
CA PRO A 24 -9.65 0.27 22.78
C PRO A 24 -9.04 -0.56 21.62
N ALA A 25 -8.15 0.05 20.84
CA ALA A 25 -7.60 -0.59 19.64
C ALA A 25 -6.85 -1.91 19.96
N ARG A 26 -6.31 -2.05 21.18
CA ARG A 26 -5.65 -3.27 21.67
C ARG A 26 -6.59 -4.46 21.86
N GLU A 27 -7.89 -4.22 21.99
CA GLU A 27 -8.90 -5.26 22.19
C GLU A 27 -9.37 -5.90 20.89
N ILE A 28 -9.10 -5.25 19.75
CA ILE A 28 -9.42 -5.81 18.43
C ILE A 28 -8.19 -6.56 17.90
N PRO A 29 -8.24 -7.89 17.79
CA PRO A 29 -7.12 -8.66 17.23
C PRO A 29 -6.93 -8.37 15.75
N SER A 30 -5.68 -8.15 15.34
CA SER A 30 -5.34 -8.02 13.93
C SER A 30 -5.21 -9.42 13.31
N PRO A 31 -6.06 -9.78 12.31
CA PRO A 31 -6.01 -11.10 11.68
C PRO A 31 -4.67 -11.34 10.97
N LYS A 32 -4.16 -12.57 11.05
CA LYS A 32 -2.91 -12.98 10.38
C LYS A 32 -3.06 -13.15 8.87
N ASN A 33 -4.27 -13.45 8.40
CA ASN A 33 -4.59 -13.70 6.99
C ASN A 33 -6.06 -13.41 6.69
N HIS A 34 -6.40 -13.43 5.39
CA HIS A 34 -7.76 -13.15 4.92
C HIS A 34 -8.81 -14.12 5.47
N ALA A 35 -8.48 -15.41 5.56
CA ALA A 35 -9.43 -16.40 6.07
C ALA A 35 -9.77 -16.19 7.56
N GLU A 36 -8.78 -15.77 8.35
CA GLU A 36 -8.98 -15.41 9.76
C GLU A 36 -9.83 -14.14 9.90
N ALA A 37 -9.57 -13.13 9.06
CA ALA A 37 -10.37 -11.91 9.03
C ALA A 37 -11.84 -12.20 8.76
N MET A 38 -12.13 -13.08 7.78
CA MET A 38 -13.49 -13.44 7.37
C MET A 38 -14.22 -14.38 8.36
N ARG A 39 -13.52 -14.90 9.37
CA ARG A 39 -14.12 -15.71 10.45
C ARG A 39 -14.20 -14.95 11.78
N SER A 40 -13.65 -13.74 11.83
CA SER A 40 -13.67 -12.94 13.06
C SER A 40 -15.03 -12.30 13.29
N GLN A 41 -15.34 -11.96 14.54
CA GLN A 41 -16.53 -11.17 14.87
C GLN A 41 -16.53 -9.78 14.21
N TYR A 42 -15.38 -9.34 13.69
CA TYR A 42 -15.21 -8.06 12.98
C TYR A 42 -15.12 -8.24 11.46
N GLN A 43 -15.68 -9.34 10.91
CA GLN A 43 -15.54 -9.67 9.48
C GLN A 43 -16.04 -8.57 8.55
N GLU A 44 -17.14 -7.90 8.88
CA GLU A 44 -17.71 -6.82 8.07
C GLU A 44 -16.71 -5.65 7.93
N PHE A 45 -16.17 -5.21 9.05
CA PHE A 45 -15.18 -4.13 9.08
C PHE A 45 -13.88 -4.50 8.33
N TRP A 46 -13.47 -5.77 8.39
CA TRP A 46 -12.31 -6.23 7.62
C TRP A 46 -12.61 -6.34 6.13
N ASN A 47 -13.85 -6.71 5.76
CA ASN A 47 -14.30 -6.68 4.37
C ASN A 47 -14.25 -5.27 3.79
N ASP A 48 -14.74 -4.27 4.54
CA ASP A 48 -14.71 -2.87 4.13
C ASP A 48 -13.27 -2.36 3.99
N ALA A 49 -12.39 -2.72 4.93
CA ALA A 49 -10.98 -2.38 4.82
C ALA A 49 -10.32 -3.00 3.57
N VAL A 50 -10.69 -4.23 3.20
CA VAL A 50 -10.23 -4.90 1.96
C VAL A 50 -10.84 -4.22 0.73
N ALA A 51 -12.13 -3.90 0.75
CA ALA A 51 -12.81 -3.24 -0.36
C ALA A 51 -12.22 -1.85 -0.62
N SER A 52 -11.96 -1.07 0.44
CA SER A 52 -11.30 0.23 0.38
C SER A 52 -9.90 0.15 -0.21
N GLU A 53 -9.08 -0.83 0.21
CA GLU A 53 -7.75 -1.06 -0.40
C GLU A 53 -7.84 -1.39 -1.88
N ILE A 54 -8.75 -2.29 -2.28
CA ILE A 54 -8.94 -2.65 -3.69
C ILE A 54 -9.45 -1.47 -4.53
N ALA A 55 -10.34 -0.65 -3.98
CA ALA A 55 -10.80 0.57 -4.63
C ALA A 55 -9.66 1.56 -4.84
N ASN A 56 -8.82 1.76 -3.82
CA ASN A 56 -7.62 2.59 -3.90
C ASN A 56 -6.64 2.08 -4.97
N LEU A 57 -6.33 0.78 -4.99
CA LEU A 57 -5.44 0.20 -6.01
C LEU A 57 -6.00 0.35 -7.43
N LYS A 58 -7.32 0.28 -7.61
CA LYS A 58 -7.97 0.54 -8.91
C LYS A 58 -7.89 2.00 -9.30
N ALA A 59 -8.11 2.93 -8.37
CA ALA A 59 -8.02 4.38 -8.62
C ALA A 59 -6.61 4.78 -9.08
N TYR A 60 -5.57 4.18 -8.51
CA TYR A 60 -4.18 4.38 -8.95
C TYR A 60 -3.82 3.60 -10.22
N GLY A 61 -4.71 2.75 -10.77
CA GLY A 61 -4.41 1.91 -11.93
C GLY A 61 -3.27 0.92 -11.69
N VAL A 62 -3.16 0.40 -10.45
CA VAL A 62 -2.00 -0.41 -10.00
C VAL A 62 -1.84 -1.69 -10.80
N TYR A 63 -2.94 -2.28 -11.21
CA TYR A 63 -2.93 -3.53 -11.99
C TYR A 63 -4.01 -3.52 -13.07
N LYS A 64 -3.77 -4.28 -14.13
CA LYS A 64 -4.75 -4.57 -15.18
C LYS A 64 -4.91 -6.07 -15.40
N LEU A 65 -6.08 -6.47 -15.89
CA LEU A 65 -6.30 -7.81 -16.37
C LEU A 65 -5.70 -7.96 -17.78
N GLU A 66 -4.84 -8.95 -17.97
CA GLU A 66 -4.13 -9.17 -19.23
C GLU A 66 -3.96 -10.66 -19.48
N ARG A 67 -3.80 -11.06 -20.75
CA ARG A 67 -3.51 -12.45 -21.12
C ARG A 67 -2.19 -12.88 -20.49
N LEU A 68 -2.23 -14.00 -19.77
CA LEU A 68 -1.04 -14.54 -19.11
C LEU A 68 -0.09 -15.14 -20.14
N PRO A 69 1.15 -14.64 -20.27
CA PRO A 69 2.11 -15.22 -21.21
C PRO A 69 2.46 -16.67 -20.85
N PRO A 70 2.81 -17.51 -21.86
CA PRO A 70 3.28 -18.85 -21.59
C PRO A 70 4.46 -18.86 -20.61
N GLY A 71 4.43 -19.72 -19.60
CA GLY A 71 5.46 -19.84 -18.59
C GLY A 71 5.45 -18.75 -17.50
N ALA A 72 4.56 -17.76 -17.57
CA ALA A 72 4.40 -16.79 -16.51
C ALA A 72 3.96 -17.46 -15.20
N ARG A 73 4.55 -16.99 -14.09
CA ARG A 73 4.26 -17.51 -12.74
C ARG A 73 3.75 -16.38 -11.87
N PRO A 74 2.43 -16.20 -11.75
CA PRO A 74 1.88 -15.15 -10.88
C PRO A 74 2.33 -15.32 -9.44
N ILE A 75 2.74 -14.21 -8.83
CA ILE A 75 3.23 -14.16 -7.45
C ILE A 75 2.05 -13.93 -6.53
N ASN A 76 1.94 -14.73 -5.48
CA ASN A 76 0.85 -14.60 -4.53
C ASN A 76 0.97 -13.29 -3.75
N CYS A 77 -0.17 -12.66 -3.54
CA CYS A 77 -0.32 -11.57 -2.57
C CYS A 77 -0.93 -12.09 -1.26
N ARG A 78 -0.84 -11.27 -0.23
CA ARG A 78 -1.58 -11.44 1.03
C ARG A 78 -2.11 -10.09 1.49
N TYR A 79 -3.19 -10.11 2.24
CA TYR A 79 -3.58 -8.93 3.00
C TYR A 79 -2.81 -8.87 4.32
N VAL A 80 -2.36 -7.67 4.66
CA VAL A 80 -1.81 -7.32 5.98
C VAL A 80 -2.83 -6.42 6.65
N PHE A 81 -3.38 -6.90 7.75
CA PHE A 81 -4.40 -6.21 8.53
C PHE A 81 -3.77 -5.45 9.69
N LYS A 82 -4.29 -4.27 9.98
CA LYS A 82 -3.83 -3.46 11.12
C LYS A 82 -4.97 -2.62 11.68
N VAL A 83 -5.16 -2.67 12.98
CA VAL A 83 -5.99 -1.73 13.71
C VAL A 83 -5.20 -0.43 13.91
N LYS A 84 -5.77 0.69 13.56
CA LYS A 84 -5.21 2.02 13.80
C LYS A 84 -5.90 2.64 15.01
N ALA A 85 -5.10 3.16 15.93
CA ALA A 85 -5.55 3.89 17.10
C ALA A 85 -5.45 5.39 16.89
N ASN A 86 -6.38 6.14 17.50
CA ASN A 86 -6.28 7.58 17.67
C ASN A 86 -5.35 7.93 18.86
N GLN A 87 -5.24 9.20 19.20
CA GLN A 87 -4.40 9.68 20.30
C GLN A 87 -4.83 9.15 21.68
N GLN A 88 -6.11 8.81 21.83
CA GLN A 88 -6.69 8.25 23.07
C GLN A 88 -6.53 6.72 23.16
N GLY A 89 -5.94 6.07 22.14
CA GLY A 89 -5.77 4.61 22.10
C GLY A 89 -7.03 3.86 21.67
N LEU A 90 -8.09 4.57 21.26
CA LEU A 90 -9.31 3.99 20.73
C LEU A 90 -9.17 3.71 19.23
N VAL A 91 -10.03 2.85 18.68
CA VAL A 91 -10.03 2.55 17.24
C VAL A 91 -10.28 3.80 16.42
N ASP A 92 -9.33 4.14 15.55
CA ASP A 92 -9.50 5.13 14.49
C ASP A 92 -10.09 4.47 13.24
N ARG A 93 -9.46 3.41 12.79
CA ARG A 93 -9.90 2.61 11.63
C ARG A 93 -9.23 1.25 11.58
N LEU A 94 -9.88 0.31 10.89
CA LEU A 94 -9.27 -0.93 10.47
C LEU A 94 -8.66 -0.73 9.08
N LYS A 95 -7.44 -1.22 8.87
CA LYS A 95 -6.72 -1.06 7.61
C LYS A 95 -6.25 -2.39 7.07
N ALA A 96 -6.55 -2.66 5.81
CA ALA A 96 -5.97 -3.74 5.04
C ALA A 96 -4.97 -3.16 4.02
N ARG A 97 -3.90 -3.90 3.74
CA ARG A 97 -2.99 -3.62 2.63
C ARG A 97 -2.74 -4.88 1.82
N LEU A 98 -2.86 -4.79 0.51
CA LEU A 98 -2.46 -5.87 -0.38
C LEU A 98 -0.93 -5.84 -0.54
N VAL A 99 -0.27 -6.93 -0.18
CA VAL A 99 1.19 -7.03 -0.18
C VAL A 99 1.63 -8.23 -1.02
N VAL A 100 2.51 -8.00 -1.99
CA VAL A 100 3.10 -9.05 -2.82
C VAL A 100 4.10 -9.86 -1.99
N GLN A 101 4.14 -11.17 -2.16
CA GLN A 101 5.16 -12.04 -1.57
C GLN A 101 6.48 -11.92 -2.38
N GLY A 102 7.14 -10.78 -2.32
CA GLY A 102 8.33 -10.44 -3.11
C GLY A 102 9.52 -11.37 -2.91
N PHE A 103 9.57 -12.13 -1.82
CA PHE A 103 10.58 -13.19 -1.63
C PHE A 103 10.49 -14.30 -2.69
N ARG A 104 9.36 -14.41 -3.40
CA ARG A 104 9.16 -15.33 -4.52
C ARG A 104 9.59 -14.76 -5.88
N GLN A 105 9.94 -13.47 -5.93
CA GLN A 105 10.44 -12.84 -7.15
C GLN A 105 11.83 -13.36 -7.50
N ARG A 106 12.08 -13.58 -8.80
CA ARG A 106 13.34 -14.08 -9.34
C ARG A 106 14.14 -12.93 -9.92
N TYR A 107 15.39 -12.82 -9.50
CA TYR A 107 16.33 -11.86 -10.07
C TYR A 107 16.54 -12.13 -11.58
N GLY A 108 16.64 -11.07 -12.35
CA GLY A 108 16.79 -11.15 -13.82
C GLY A 108 15.49 -11.35 -14.59
N ILE A 109 14.39 -11.73 -13.92
CA ILE A 109 13.09 -11.99 -14.54
C ILE A 109 12.03 -11.02 -13.99
N ASP A 110 11.80 -11.06 -12.69
CA ASP A 110 10.75 -10.28 -12.03
C ASP A 110 11.27 -8.93 -11.50
N TYR A 111 12.59 -8.80 -11.31
CA TYR A 111 13.26 -7.56 -10.89
C TYR A 111 14.76 -7.58 -11.26
N LEU A 112 15.36 -6.38 -11.37
CA LEU A 112 16.79 -6.19 -11.62
C LEU A 112 17.46 -5.39 -10.49
N LYS A 113 16.89 -4.26 -10.12
CA LYS A 113 17.42 -3.32 -9.13
C LYS A 113 16.46 -3.16 -7.96
N THR A 114 17.02 -3.13 -6.76
CA THR A 114 16.24 -3.01 -5.52
C THR A 114 16.73 -1.87 -4.62
N HIS A 115 17.92 -1.34 -4.89
CA HIS A 115 18.51 -0.30 -4.07
C HIS A 115 17.68 0.98 -4.12
N ALA A 116 17.34 1.48 -2.94
CA ALA A 116 16.75 2.79 -2.71
C ALA A 116 17.53 3.45 -1.57
N SER A 117 17.98 4.67 -1.78
CA SER A 117 18.64 5.43 -0.72
C SER A 117 17.64 5.77 0.38
N VAL A 118 18.03 5.48 1.62
CA VAL A 118 17.29 5.86 2.82
C VAL A 118 18.25 6.62 3.72
N CYS A 119 17.82 7.77 4.22
CA CYS A 119 18.61 8.55 5.16
C CYS A 119 18.86 7.74 6.43
N LYS A 120 20.13 7.65 6.85
CA LYS A 120 20.48 7.02 8.13
C LYS A 120 20.03 7.92 9.29
N LEU A 121 19.63 7.32 10.38
CA LEU A 121 19.21 8.07 11.58
C LEU A 121 20.30 9.03 12.09
N SER A 122 21.59 8.65 11.98
CA SER A 122 22.73 9.51 12.29
C SER A 122 22.76 10.77 11.42
N THR A 123 22.55 10.62 10.10
CA THR A 123 22.51 11.75 9.16
C THR A 123 21.34 12.67 9.48
N PHE A 124 20.16 12.10 9.78
CA PHE A 124 18.99 12.89 10.20
C PHE A 124 19.26 13.67 11.48
N ARG A 125 19.91 13.06 12.48
CA ARG A 125 20.27 13.75 13.74
C ARG A 125 21.26 14.88 13.53
N VAL A 126 22.27 14.70 12.66
CA VAL A 126 23.21 15.77 12.30
C VAL A 126 22.48 16.92 11.61
N GLN A 127 21.57 16.61 10.68
CA GLN A 127 20.75 17.63 10.01
C GLN A 127 19.91 18.42 11.02
N MET A 128 19.24 17.74 11.97
CA MET A 128 18.45 18.40 13.01
C MET A 128 19.32 19.31 13.90
N ALA A 129 20.52 18.86 14.31
CA ALA A 129 21.45 19.66 15.08
C ALA A 129 21.93 20.88 14.30
N PHE A 130 22.22 20.72 13.02
CA PHE A 130 22.61 21.82 12.14
C PHE A 130 21.47 22.86 11.98
N CYS A 131 20.24 22.40 11.75
CA CYS A 131 19.08 23.30 11.69
C CYS A 131 18.89 24.07 12.99
N ALA A 132 19.01 23.40 14.14
CA ALA A 132 18.90 24.07 15.45
C ALA A 132 20.02 25.08 15.71
N GLN A 133 21.26 24.75 15.30
CA GLN A 133 22.42 25.68 15.48
C GLN A 133 22.31 26.95 14.62
N HIS A 134 21.71 26.84 13.42
CA HIS A 134 21.61 27.93 12.45
C HIS A 134 20.22 28.56 12.37
N ASP A 135 19.33 28.23 13.32
CA ASP A 135 17.94 28.72 13.36
C ASP A 135 17.18 28.49 12.01
N LEU A 136 17.40 27.33 11.39
CA LEU A 136 16.77 26.98 10.11
C LEU A 136 15.41 26.32 10.34
N LEU A 137 14.47 26.68 9.51
CA LEU A 137 13.17 25.97 9.44
C LEU A 137 13.32 24.62 8.75
N HIS A 138 12.53 23.67 9.17
CA HIS A 138 12.44 22.37 8.52
C HIS A 138 10.98 21.93 8.39
N ASP A 139 10.67 21.27 7.27
CA ASP A 139 9.37 20.73 6.99
C ASP A 139 9.45 19.22 6.81
N ILE A 140 8.36 18.51 7.14
CA ILE A 140 8.22 17.08 6.92
C ILE A 140 7.13 16.85 5.89
N ILE A 141 7.47 16.18 4.81
CA ILE A 141 6.55 15.82 3.74
C ILE A 141 6.34 14.31 3.76
N ASP A 142 5.08 13.86 3.84
CA ASP A 142 4.70 12.45 3.68
C ASP A 142 3.91 12.26 2.38
N VAL A 143 4.40 11.38 1.52
CA VAL A 143 3.74 11.08 0.25
C VAL A 143 2.78 9.90 0.44
N LYS A 144 1.48 10.19 0.35
CA LYS A 144 0.44 9.18 0.44
C LYS A 144 0.59 8.14 -0.67
N SER A 145 0.63 6.86 -0.30
CA SER A 145 0.69 5.74 -1.24
C SER A 145 1.88 5.77 -2.22
N ALA A 146 3.03 6.29 -1.78
CA ALA A 146 4.22 6.58 -2.58
C ALA A 146 4.58 5.51 -3.63
N TYR A 147 4.58 4.22 -3.27
CA TYR A 147 4.91 3.16 -4.21
C TYR A 147 3.92 3.05 -5.38
N LEU A 148 2.65 3.39 -5.16
CA LEU A 148 1.62 3.31 -6.19
C LEU A 148 1.76 4.41 -7.26
N GLU A 149 2.58 5.42 -7.01
CA GLU A 149 2.92 6.45 -8.00
C GLU A 149 4.01 5.99 -8.98
N ALA A 150 4.81 5.00 -8.61
CA ALA A 150 5.96 4.55 -9.38
C ALA A 150 5.59 3.41 -10.34
N ASP A 151 5.97 3.54 -11.61
CA ASP A 151 5.68 2.55 -12.64
C ASP A 151 6.43 1.22 -12.42
N MET A 152 5.78 0.11 -12.75
CA MET A 152 6.39 -1.21 -12.79
C MET A 152 7.06 -1.43 -14.15
N LYS A 153 8.40 -1.45 -14.19
CA LYS A 153 9.16 -1.55 -15.45
C LYS A 153 9.18 -2.95 -16.05
N LEU A 154 9.19 -3.99 -15.21
CA LEU A 154 9.17 -5.39 -15.65
C LEU A 154 7.78 -6.00 -15.48
N PRO A 155 7.38 -6.94 -16.36
CA PRO A 155 6.07 -7.58 -16.26
C PRO A 155 6.03 -8.51 -15.03
N VAL A 156 5.28 -8.10 -14.01
CA VAL A 156 5.02 -8.90 -12.81
C VAL A 156 3.53 -9.21 -12.75
N TYR A 157 3.19 -10.49 -12.70
CA TYR A 157 1.81 -10.97 -12.55
C TYR A 157 1.57 -11.38 -11.10
N ILE A 158 0.37 -11.12 -10.60
CA ILE A 158 0.01 -11.39 -9.20
C ILE A 158 -1.28 -12.17 -9.06
N ASN A 159 -1.39 -12.94 -7.98
CA ASN A 159 -2.62 -13.55 -7.50
C ASN A 159 -3.14 -12.76 -6.31
N ILE A 160 -4.35 -12.23 -6.43
CA ILE A 160 -5.03 -11.44 -5.38
C ILE A 160 -5.94 -12.38 -4.60
N PRO A 161 -5.81 -12.51 -3.26
CA PRO A 161 -6.70 -13.34 -2.45
C PRO A 161 -8.18 -12.92 -2.64
N GLY A 162 -9.05 -13.91 -2.83
CA GLY A 162 -10.47 -13.67 -3.07
C GLY A 162 -10.84 -13.24 -4.50
N LYS A 163 -9.86 -13.16 -5.44
CA LYS A 163 -10.11 -12.83 -6.84
C LYS A 163 -9.52 -13.89 -7.77
N THR A 164 -10.36 -14.49 -8.61
CA THR A 164 -9.93 -15.43 -9.64
C THR A 164 -10.06 -14.77 -11.01
N PRO A 165 -8.96 -14.59 -11.75
CA PRO A 165 -9.04 -14.08 -13.11
C PRO A 165 -9.66 -15.13 -14.04
N PRO A 166 -10.26 -14.74 -15.18
CA PRO A 166 -10.71 -15.67 -16.21
C PRO A 166 -9.57 -16.59 -16.67
N LYS A 167 -9.93 -17.76 -17.21
CA LYS A 167 -8.96 -18.75 -17.72
C LYS A 167 -8.00 -18.11 -18.73
N GLY A 168 -6.71 -18.29 -18.54
CA GLY A 168 -5.65 -17.73 -19.39
C GLY A 168 -5.37 -16.25 -19.17
N MET A 169 -6.00 -15.60 -18.18
CA MET A 169 -5.76 -14.21 -17.81
C MET A 169 -5.02 -14.13 -16.46
N GLY A 170 -4.38 -12.99 -16.21
CA GLY A 170 -3.71 -12.69 -14.95
C GLY A 170 -3.74 -11.20 -14.63
N PHE A 171 -3.54 -10.84 -13.38
CA PHE A 171 -3.41 -9.44 -12.95
C PHE A 171 -1.95 -9.01 -13.11
N ARG A 172 -1.66 -8.19 -14.13
CA ARG A 172 -0.34 -7.59 -14.33
C ARG A 172 -0.22 -6.30 -13.54
N LEU A 173 0.86 -6.12 -12.80
CA LEU A 173 1.21 -4.86 -12.15
C LEU A 173 1.64 -3.83 -13.19
N ILE A 174 1.03 -2.66 -13.12
CA ILE A 174 1.37 -1.46 -13.91
C ILE A 174 2.16 -0.47 -13.04
N LYS A 175 1.79 -0.40 -11.77
CA LYS A 175 2.48 0.40 -10.76
C LYS A 175 3.14 -0.51 -9.72
N SER A 176 4.13 0.03 -9.02
CA SER A 176 4.78 -0.68 -7.91
C SER A 176 3.79 -0.92 -6.77
N LEU A 177 3.88 -2.10 -6.18
CA LEU A 177 3.01 -2.50 -5.08
C LEU A 177 3.84 -2.90 -3.86
N TYR A 178 3.28 -2.67 -2.69
CA TYR A 178 3.89 -3.07 -1.42
C TYR A 178 4.34 -4.53 -1.45
N GLY A 179 5.56 -4.78 -0.96
CA GLY A 179 6.16 -6.11 -0.90
C GLY A 179 6.91 -6.54 -2.15
N THR A 180 6.81 -5.83 -3.29
CA THR A 180 7.70 -6.07 -4.43
C THR A 180 9.12 -5.58 -4.13
N LYS A 181 10.13 -6.35 -4.53
CA LYS A 181 11.54 -6.03 -4.23
C LYS A 181 12.01 -4.71 -4.82
N GLN A 182 11.49 -4.32 -5.98
CA GLN A 182 11.87 -3.11 -6.70
C GLN A 182 11.03 -1.86 -6.34
N ALA A 183 9.99 -1.99 -5.49
CA ALA A 183 9.09 -0.86 -5.20
C ALA A 183 9.83 0.38 -4.68
N GLY A 184 10.75 0.20 -3.72
CA GLY A 184 11.55 1.30 -3.19
C GLY A 184 12.44 1.93 -4.26
N HIS A 185 13.11 1.11 -5.09
CA HIS A 185 13.94 1.59 -6.19
C HIS A 185 13.12 2.38 -7.22
N ASN A 186 11.97 1.84 -7.65
CA ASN A 186 11.11 2.50 -8.62
C ASN A 186 10.59 3.85 -8.08
N TRP A 187 10.18 3.88 -6.81
CA TRP A 187 9.77 5.12 -6.15
C TRP A 187 10.91 6.16 -6.09
N HIS A 188 12.10 5.75 -5.70
CA HIS A 188 13.28 6.62 -5.69
C HIS A 188 13.53 7.22 -7.07
N GLN A 189 13.46 6.40 -8.13
CA GLN A 189 13.59 6.87 -9.53
C GLN A 189 12.44 7.78 -9.99
N THR A 190 11.32 7.77 -9.30
CA THR A 190 10.17 8.63 -9.62
C THR A 190 10.25 9.96 -8.88
N ILE A 191 10.55 9.94 -7.57
CA ILE A 191 10.48 11.13 -6.74
C ILE A 191 11.71 12.03 -6.88
N VAL A 192 12.93 11.45 -6.99
CA VAL A 192 14.17 12.25 -7.03
C VAL A 192 14.22 13.21 -8.21
N PRO A 193 13.89 12.81 -9.47
CA PRO A 193 13.83 13.75 -10.57
C PRO A 193 12.80 14.87 -10.35
N LYS A 194 11.66 14.59 -9.73
CA LYS A 194 10.66 15.61 -9.40
C LYS A 194 11.19 16.61 -8.38
N LEU A 195 11.82 16.12 -7.32
CA LEU A 195 12.43 17.00 -6.31
C LEU A 195 13.45 17.94 -6.95
N ILE A 196 14.35 17.42 -7.78
CA ILE A 196 15.42 18.22 -8.40
C ILE A 196 14.86 19.15 -9.50
N ASN A 197 14.10 18.60 -10.46
CA ASN A 197 13.76 19.32 -11.69
C ASN A 197 12.51 20.19 -11.57
N GLU A 198 11.54 19.77 -10.74
CA GLU A 198 10.26 20.47 -10.59
C GLU A 198 10.20 21.33 -9.32
N TRP A 199 10.81 20.87 -8.22
CA TRP A 199 10.74 21.56 -6.94
C TRP A 199 12.04 22.28 -6.56
N GLY A 200 13.10 22.18 -7.36
CA GLY A 200 14.34 22.94 -7.20
C GLY A 200 15.23 22.51 -6.03
N PHE A 201 15.06 21.29 -5.50
CA PHE A 201 15.98 20.76 -4.50
C PHE A 201 17.35 20.51 -5.13
N GLN A 202 18.42 20.84 -4.37
CA GLN A 202 19.83 20.64 -4.77
C GLN A 202 20.51 19.60 -3.89
#